data_b491c9b9632ac422e0a2ba159816f460
#
_entry.id   b491c9b9632ac422e0a2ba159816f460
#
_cell.length_a   1.000
_cell.length_b   1.000
_cell.length_c   1.000
_cell.angle_alpha   90.00
_cell.angle_beta   90.00
_cell.angle_gamma   90.00
#
_symmetry.space_group_name_H-M   'P 1'
#
loop_
_entity.id
_entity.type
_entity.pdbx_description
1 polymer ?
#
loop_
_entity_poly.entity_id
_entity_poly.type
_entity_poly.pdbx_seq_one_letter_code
_entity_poly.pdbx_strand_id
1 'polypeptide(L)'
;MNKWTKISIELASKGNYLDQLFAVYPTIPDKKRKINSEIIEKIKKYFKSKNNKELFSILIKLELFPIKDSYVAYFKRSSNSLQYNPDQLKRICNRIYEISLETLLEKIVEPKETNRQIGPMFKNWIKKTTFCLPKLDIVDFDKQKNGIMIASDDQMKNYAKKNFNYTPNKGLDFIAKKEGKFLIGETKFLTDFGGHQNAQFNDAINVFKSGAKNCEFIAIMDGVVYIQRGKLYNSFLNENKNFSIFSALVLDQFLKEFK
;
A
#
# COMPACT_ATOMS: atom_id res chain seq x y z
N MET A 1 -5.18 -24.61 -10.97
CA MET A 1 -5.23 -23.13 -10.90
C MET A 1 -6.67 -22.71 -10.71
N ASN A 2 -6.93 -21.79 -9.77
CA ASN A 2 -8.24 -21.26 -9.45
C ASN A 2 -8.90 -20.61 -10.70
N LYS A 3 -10.23 -20.70 -10.82
CA LYS A 3 -11.01 -20.11 -11.92
C LYS A 3 -10.70 -18.64 -12.15
N TRP A 4 -10.64 -17.86 -11.07
CA TRP A 4 -10.47 -16.41 -11.09
C TRP A 4 -9.08 -15.97 -11.54
N THR A 5 -8.07 -16.76 -11.16
CA THR A 5 -6.70 -16.59 -11.65
C THR A 5 -6.62 -16.82 -13.16
N LYS A 6 -7.30 -17.86 -13.67
CA LYS A 6 -7.36 -18.12 -15.12
C LYS A 6 -8.02 -16.97 -15.88
N ILE A 7 -9.16 -16.47 -15.40
CA ILE A 7 -9.86 -15.32 -16.01
C ILE A 7 -8.93 -14.08 -16.02
N SER A 8 -8.17 -13.83 -14.97
CA SER A 8 -7.23 -12.71 -14.91
C SER A 8 -6.09 -12.86 -15.93
N ILE A 9 -5.56 -14.06 -16.12
CA ILE A 9 -4.54 -14.35 -17.13
C ILE A 9 -5.10 -14.16 -18.56
N GLU A 10 -6.31 -14.66 -18.81
CA GLU A 10 -6.99 -14.48 -20.09
C GLU A 10 -7.26 -13.01 -20.40
N LEU A 11 -7.71 -12.25 -19.40
CA LEU A 11 -7.92 -10.81 -19.52
C LEU A 11 -6.61 -10.08 -19.87
N ALA A 12 -5.52 -10.41 -19.17
CA ALA A 12 -4.22 -9.81 -19.41
C ALA A 12 -3.62 -10.19 -20.78
N SER A 13 -4.03 -11.30 -21.36
CA SER A 13 -3.57 -11.75 -22.69
C SER A 13 -4.27 -11.08 -23.89
N LYS A 14 -5.41 -10.43 -23.65
CA LYS A 14 -6.25 -9.84 -24.71
C LYS A 14 -5.80 -8.46 -25.21
N GLY A 15 -4.71 -7.92 -24.70
CA GLY A 15 -4.32 -6.51 -24.91
C GLY A 15 -5.15 -5.55 -24.06
N ASN A 16 -4.83 -4.27 -24.10
CA ASN A 16 -5.46 -3.18 -23.31
C ASN A 16 -5.65 -3.42 -21.80
N TYR A 17 -5.05 -4.48 -21.24
CA TYR A 17 -5.14 -4.78 -19.81
C TYR A 17 -4.63 -3.63 -18.94
N LEU A 18 -3.50 -3.03 -19.30
CA LEU A 18 -2.94 -1.89 -18.56
C LEU A 18 -3.82 -0.65 -18.69
N ASP A 19 -4.45 -0.43 -19.85
CA ASP A 19 -5.38 0.68 -20.05
C ASP A 19 -6.62 0.53 -19.15
N GLN A 20 -7.13 -0.69 -19.00
CA GLN A 20 -8.22 -0.98 -18.07
C GLN A 20 -7.78 -0.81 -16.61
N LEU A 21 -6.57 -1.24 -16.26
CA LEU A 21 -6.02 -1.04 -14.92
C LEU A 21 -5.81 0.43 -14.57
N PHE A 22 -5.62 1.30 -15.56
CA PHE A 22 -5.51 2.74 -15.34
C PHE A 22 -6.79 3.34 -14.70
N ALA A 23 -7.95 2.75 -14.94
CA ALA A 23 -9.19 3.13 -14.26
C ALA A 23 -9.16 2.78 -12.75
N VAL A 24 -8.47 1.70 -12.37
CA VAL A 24 -8.31 1.27 -10.97
C VAL A 24 -7.18 2.05 -10.29
N TYR A 25 -6.06 2.18 -10.98
CA TYR A 25 -4.80 2.78 -10.49
C TYR A 25 -4.37 3.95 -11.39
N PRO A 26 -5.13 5.05 -11.40
CA PRO A 26 -4.77 6.19 -12.25
C PRO A 26 -3.48 6.84 -11.78
N THR A 27 -2.73 7.43 -12.71
CA THR A 27 -1.61 8.28 -12.34
C THR A 27 -2.11 9.42 -11.47
N ILE A 28 -1.59 9.54 -10.25
CA ILE A 28 -1.91 10.67 -9.39
C ILE A 28 -1.04 11.84 -9.82
N PRO A 29 -1.61 13.04 -10.02
CA PRO A 29 -0.82 14.24 -10.26
C PRO A 29 0.19 14.42 -9.14
N ASP A 30 1.42 14.79 -9.50
CA ASP A 30 2.53 15.05 -8.58
C ASP A 30 2.19 16.25 -7.68
N LYS A 31 1.37 16.01 -6.66
CA LYS A 31 1.04 17.03 -5.66
C LYS A 31 2.19 17.11 -4.66
N LYS A 32 2.90 18.24 -4.70
CA LYS A 32 3.88 18.57 -3.67
C LYS A 32 3.26 18.50 -2.28
N ARG A 33 4.00 17.97 -1.33
CA ARG A 33 3.59 17.94 0.07
C ARG A 33 3.50 19.34 0.63
N LYS A 34 2.48 19.60 1.44
CA LYS A 34 2.37 20.87 2.17
C LYS A 34 3.19 20.78 3.44
N ILE A 35 4.15 21.69 3.59
CA ILE A 35 4.91 21.87 4.82
C ILE A 35 4.59 23.27 5.34
N ASN A 36 4.42 23.40 6.66
CA ASN A 36 4.19 24.70 7.30
C ASN A 36 5.37 25.65 7.01
N SER A 37 5.04 26.88 6.67
CA SER A 37 6.03 27.95 6.37
C SER A 37 7.02 28.17 7.52
N GLU A 38 6.58 28.11 8.77
CA GLU A 38 7.46 28.20 9.94
C GLU A 38 8.52 27.10 9.99
N ILE A 39 8.17 25.87 9.58
CA ILE A 39 9.10 24.74 9.50
C ILE A 39 10.14 25.02 8.40
N ILE A 40 9.68 25.53 7.25
CA ILE A 40 10.55 25.90 6.14
C ILE A 40 11.58 26.97 6.58
N GLU A 41 11.14 28.01 7.26
CA GLU A 41 12.03 29.06 7.74
C GLU A 41 13.04 28.55 8.79
N LYS A 42 12.64 27.65 9.69
CA LYS A 42 13.56 26.99 10.62
C LYS A 42 14.58 26.13 9.88
N ILE A 43 14.18 25.38 8.86
CA ILE A 43 15.09 24.58 8.03
C ILE A 43 16.12 25.49 7.36
N LYS A 44 15.68 26.58 6.70
CA LYS A 44 16.57 27.58 6.08
C LYS A 44 17.58 28.12 7.09
N LYS A 45 17.11 28.54 8.27
CA LYS A 45 17.97 29.07 9.35
C LYS A 45 19.03 28.07 9.76
N TYR A 46 18.63 26.84 10.10
CA TYR A 46 19.58 25.84 10.62
C TYR A 46 20.50 25.27 9.53
N PHE A 47 20.06 25.22 8.29
CA PHE A 47 20.91 24.87 7.15
C PHE A 47 22.05 25.93 6.96
N LYS A 48 21.70 27.23 6.93
CA LYS A 48 22.66 28.31 6.78
C LYS A 48 23.63 28.40 7.94
N SER A 49 23.18 28.21 9.18
CA SER A 49 24.00 28.22 10.37
C SER A 49 24.78 26.93 10.62
N LYS A 50 24.61 25.90 9.76
CA LYS A 50 25.19 24.55 9.92
C LYS A 50 24.94 23.93 11.30
N ASN A 51 23.76 24.20 11.87
CA ASN A 51 23.34 23.63 13.13
C ASN A 51 22.82 22.20 12.93
N ASN A 52 23.73 21.23 12.98
CA ASN A 52 23.44 19.82 12.70
C ASN A 52 22.29 19.25 13.54
N LYS A 53 22.30 19.52 14.84
CA LYS A 53 21.33 18.96 15.79
C LYS A 53 19.92 19.44 15.49
N GLU A 54 19.74 20.74 15.33
CA GLU A 54 18.42 21.33 15.10
C GLU A 54 17.93 21.04 13.68
N LEU A 55 18.82 21.11 12.68
CA LEU A 55 18.47 20.77 11.30
C LEU A 55 17.99 19.30 11.20
N PHE A 56 18.74 18.36 11.75
CA PHE A 56 18.37 16.95 11.72
C PHE A 56 17.08 16.71 12.50
N SER A 57 16.90 17.33 13.67
CA SER A 57 15.72 17.17 14.53
C SER A 57 14.42 17.62 13.83
N ILE A 58 14.49 18.62 12.98
CA ILE A 58 13.33 19.05 12.17
C ILE A 58 13.13 18.11 10.99
N LEU A 59 14.18 17.81 10.23
CA LEU A 59 14.07 16.99 9.02
C LEU A 59 13.58 15.57 9.31
N ILE A 60 13.99 14.98 10.44
CA ILE A 60 13.60 13.61 10.79
C ILE A 60 12.11 13.48 11.13
N LYS A 61 11.48 14.57 11.54
CA LYS A 61 10.03 14.63 11.83
C LYS A 61 9.18 14.76 10.56
N LEU A 62 9.79 15.14 9.45
CA LEU A 62 9.09 15.22 8.17
C LEU A 62 8.72 13.81 7.65
N GLU A 63 7.65 13.74 6.90
CA GLU A 63 7.21 12.50 6.26
C GLU A 63 8.31 11.97 5.33
N LEU A 64 8.93 12.87 4.54
CA LEU A 64 10.03 12.55 3.65
C LEU A 64 11.33 13.18 4.16
N PHE A 65 12.38 12.37 4.31
CA PHE A 65 13.72 12.84 4.60
C PHE A 65 14.45 13.13 3.28
N PRO A 66 15.20 14.25 3.18
CA PRO A 66 15.68 14.75 1.87
C PRO A 66 16.73 13.90 1.17
N ILE A 67 17.39 13.00 1.88
CA ILE A 67 18.38 12.08 1.31
C ILE A 67 18.06 10.64 1.66
N LYS A 68 18.45 9.70 0.80
CA LYS A 68 18.37 8.26 1.08
C LYS A 68 19.57 7.85 1.93
N ASP A 69 19.29 7.40 3.14
CA ASP A 69 20.30 6.91 4.07
C ASP A 69 19.70 5.85 5.00
N SER A 70 20.36 4.69 5.10
CA SER A 70 19.84 3.53 5.83
C SER A 70 19.69 3.78 7.34
N TYR A 71 20.51 4.64 7.93
CA TYR A 71 20.45 4.93 9.36
C TYR A 71 19.33 5.88 9.75
N VAL A 72 18.82 6.69 8.81
CA VAL A 72 17.70 7.60 9.05
C VAL A 72 16.46 6.86 9.51
N ALA A 73 16.16 5.68 8.93
CA ALA A 73 15.03 4.86 9.34
C ALA A 73 15.15 4.38 10.80
N TYR A 74 16.37 4.07 11.25
CA TYR A 74 16.66 3.72 12.63
C TYR A 74 16.43 4.91 13.57
N PHE A 75 16.98 6.08 13.24
CA PHE A 75 16.83 7.29 14.06
C PHE A 75 15.37 7.80 14.11
N LYS A 76 14.56 7.56 13.07
CA LYS A 76 13.11 7.84 13.12
C LYS A 76 12.39 7.02 14.18
N ARG A 77 12.84 5.81 14.46
CA ARG A 77 12.24 4.90 15.44
C ARG A 77 12.80 5.10 16.86
N SER A 78 14.04 5.56 16.96
CA SER A 78 14.78 5.71 18.20
C SER A 78 15.52 7.04 18.23
N SER A 79 14.77 8.14 18.43
CA SER A 79 15.33 9.50 18.43
C SER A 79 16.43 9.71 19.50
N ASN A 80 16.32 9.02 20.64
CA ASN A 80 17.31 9.10 21.71
C ASN A 80 18.70 8.53 21.31
N SER A 81 18.74 7.67 20.29
CA SER A 81 20.00 7.09 19.82
C SER A 81 20.93 8.09 19.15
N LEU A 82 20.43 9.26 18.73
CA LEU A 82 21.25 10.32 18.14
C LEU A 82 22.33 10.83 19.09
N GLN A 83 22.02 10.96 20.38
CA GLN A 83 22.99 11.44 21.38
C GLN A 83 24.15 10.47 21.58
N TYR A 84 23.98 9.21 21.30
CA TYR A 84 25.01 8.17 21.39
C TYR A 84 25.78 7.95 20.09
N ASN A 85 25.36 8.61 18.99
CA ASN A 85 25.97 8.45 17.66
C ASN A 85 26.25 9.79 16.97
N PRO A 86 27.11 10.66 17.59
CA PRO A 86 27.36 12.00 17.06
C PRO A 86 28.03 11.98 15.68
N ASP A 87 28.87 10.98 15.40
CA ASP A 87 29.55 10.87 14.10
C ASP A 87 28.54 10.55 12.96
N GLN A 88 27.53 9.74 13.23
CA GLN A 88 26.49 9.49 12.25
C GLN A 88 25.63 10.73 11.99
N LEU A 89 25.33 11.50 13.03
CA LEU A 89 24.65 12.78 12.86
C LEU A 89 25.47 13.73 11.97
N LYS A 90 26.78 13.87 12.25
CA LYS A 90 27.69 14.69 11.47
C LYS A 90 27.78 14.23 10.01
N ARG A 91 27.92 12.91 9.79
CA ARG A 91 28.00 12.31 8.46
C ARG A 91 26.71 12.57 7.64
N ILE A 92 25.55 12.37 8.23
CA ILE A 92 24.26 12.59 7.56
C ILE A 92 24.08 14.08 7.24
N CYS A 93 24.39 14.97 8.19
CA CYS A 93 24.29 16.41 7.96
C CYS A 93 25.28 16.90 6.89
N ASN A 94 26.49 16.36 6.83
CA ASN A 94 27.42 16.68 5.76
C ASN A 94 26.84 16.33 4.38
N ARG A 95 26.23 15.15 4.23
CA ARG A 95 25.54 14.79 2.99
C ARG A 95 24.35 15.69 2.66
N ILE A 96 23.64 16.21 3.68
CA ILE A 96 22.58 17.21 3.47
C ILE A 96 23.18 18.53 2.97
N TYR A 97 24.34 18.93 3.45
CA TYR A 97 25.02 20.16 3.00
C TYR A 97 25.69 20.05 1.62
N GLU A 98 25.89 18.83 1.09
CA GLU A 98 26.37 18.60 -0.28
C GLU A 98 25.32 18.99 -1.34
N ILE A 99 24.05 19.04 -0.96
CA ILE A 99 22.98 19.54 -1.82
C ILE A 99 22.70 21.02 -1.52
N SER A 100 22.21 21.77 -2.51
CA SER A 100 21.82 23.16 -2.27
C SER A 100 20.61 23.26 -1.36
N LEU A 101 20.40 24.43 -0.74
CA LEU A 101 19.21 24.69 0.07
C LEU A 101 17.93 24.55 -0.77
N GLU A 102 17.95 25.02 -2.02
CA GLU A 102 16.84 24.89 -2.96
C GLU A 102 16.50 23.42 -3.21
N THR A 103 17.50 22.62 -3.53
CA THR A 103 17.34 21.17 -3.73
C THR A 103 16.83 20.48 -2.46
N LEU A 104 17.30 20.88 -1.29
CA LEU A 104 16.80 20.38 -0.02
C LEU A 104 15.29 20.64 0.13
N LEU A 105 14.87 21.89 -0.13
CA LEU A 105 13.48 22.30 -0.02
C LEU A 105 12.57 21.60 -1.04
N GLU A 106 13.06 21.38 -2.26
CA GLU A 106 12.35 20.61 -3.28
C GLU A 106 12.16 19.14 -2.83
N LYS A 107 13.22 18.51 -2.34
CA LYS A 107 13.18 17.10 -1.91
C LYS A 107 12.22 16.83 -0.75
N ILE A 108 12.12 17.72 0.22
CA ILE A 108 11.20 17.52 1.36
C ILE A 108 9.72 17.65 0.99
N VAL A 109 9.41 18.30 -0.14
CA VAL A 109 8.03 18.45 -0.65
C VAL A 109 7.71 17.51 -1.81
N GLU A 110 8.63 16.64 -2.22
CA GLU A 110 8.39 15.67 -3.29
C GLU A 110 7.10 14.86 -3.04
N PRO A 111 6.36 14.49 -4.10
CA PRO A 111 5.16 13.67 -4.00
C PRO A 111 5.43 12.33 -3.31
N LYS A 112 4.36 11.68 -2.85
CA LYS A 112 4.47 10.30 -2.33
C LYS A 112 4.81 9.35 -3.48
N GLU A 113 5.70 8.40 -3.19
CA GLU A 113 5.99 7.32 -4.14
C GLU A 113 4.71 6.60 -4.56
N THR A 114 4.56 6.31 -5.85
CA THR A 114 3.37 5.67 -6.44
C THR A 114 2.99 4.38 -5.72
N ASN A 115 3.98 3.55 -5.36
CA ASN A 115 3.74 2.29 -4.65
C ASN A 115 3.03 2.46 -3.29
N ARG A 116 3.19 3.60 -2.63
CA ARG A 116 2.47 3.93 -1.38
C ARG A 116 1.04 4.42 -1.60
N GLN A 117 0.63 4.58 -2.85
CA GLN A 117 -0.66 5.13 -3.24
C GLN A 117 -1.61 4.05 -3.77
N ILE A 118 -1.11 2.82 -3.99
CA ILE A 118 -1.90 1.71 -4.55
C ILE A 118 -3.15 1.40 -3.71
N GLY A 119 -2.99 1.19 -2.42
CA GLY A 119 -4.15 0.94 -1.53
C GLY A 119 -5.17 2.10 -1.54
N PRO A 120 -4.76 3.37 -1.35
CA PRO A 120 -5.65 4.51 -1.52
C PRO A 120 -6.32 4.61 -2.90
N MET A 121 -5.61 4.30 -4.01
CA MET A 121 -6.19 4.29 -5.36
C MET A 121 -7.28 3.22 -5.49
N PHE A 122 -6.98 1.99 -5.06
CA PHE A 122 -7.93 0.89 -5.07
C PHE A 122 -9.19 1.23 -4.26
N LYS A 123 -9.06 1.76 -3.06
CA LYS A 123 -10.21 2.19 -2.24
C LYS A 123 -11.01 3.30 -2.88
N ASN A 124 -10.33 4.23 -3.55
CA ASN A 124 -11.00 5.29 -4.30
C ASN A 124 -11.79 4.73 -5.50
N TRP A 125 -11.21 3.75 -6.18
CA TRP A 125 -11.88 3.03 -7.25
C TRP A 125 -13.10 2.26 -6.74
N ILE A 126 -12.99 1.52 -5.63
CA ILE A 126 -14.13 0.85 -4.98
C ILE A 126 -15.26 1.85 -4.69
N LYS A 127 -14.93 3.03 -4.15
CA LYS A 127 -15.93 4.07 -3.85
C LYS A 127 -16.67 4.58 -5.08
N LYS A 128 -16.00 4.70 -6.22
CA LYS A 128 -16.53 5.31 -7.45
C LYS A 128 -17.22 4.30 -8.37
N THR A 129 -16.73 3.07 -8.42
CA THR A 129 -17.22 2.02 -9.32
C THR A 129 -18.55 1.44 -8.82
N THR A 130 -19.47 1.18 -9.73
CA THR A 130 -20.72 0.46 -9.42
C THR A 130 -20.42 -1.03 -9.35
N PHE A 131 -20.72 -1.65 -8.22
CA PHE A 131 -20.62 -3.09 -7.99
C PHE A 131 -22.02 -3.71 -7.80
N CYS A 132 -22.08 -5.03 -7.91
CA CYS A 132 -23.32 -5.79 -7.61
C CYS A 132 -23.72 -5.70 -6.12
N LEU A 133 -22.82 -5.28 -5.24
CA LEU A 133 -23.06 -5.09 -3.81
C LEU A 133 -23.07 -3.61 -3.44
N PRO A 134 -23.93 -3.18 -2.49
CA PRO A 134 -23.94 -1.81 -2.01
C PRO A 134 -22.65 -1.48 -1.22
N LYS A 135 -22.24 -0.23 -1.25
CA LYS A 135 -21.14 0.30 -0.47
C LYS A 135 -21.65 0.88 0.83
N LEU A 136 -21.15 0.40 1.96
CA LEU A 136 -21.69 0.67 3.28
C LEU A 136 -20.56 1.12 4.23
N ASP A 137 -20.86 2.04 5.13
CA ASP A 137 -20.00 2.27 6.28
C ASP A 137 -20.08 1.08 7.27
N ILE A 138 -19.28 1.11 8.33
CA ILE A 138 -19.19 -0.02 9.28
C ILE A 138 -20.53 -0.29 9.97
N VAL A 139 -21.27 0.76 10.31
CA VAL A 139 -22.54 0.64 11.07
C VAL A 139 -23.62 0.01 10.23
N ASP A 140 -23.74 0.46 8.97
CA ASP A 140 -24.71 -0.09 8.05
C ASP A 140 -24.29 -1.46 7.50
N PHE A 141 -22.98 -1.68 7.36
CA PHE A 141 -22.43 -2.99 6.99
C PHE A 141 -22.80 -4.08 8.01
N ASP A 142 -22.78 -3.78 9.30
CA ASP A 142 -23.18 -4.74 10.34
C ASP A 142 -24.65 -5.16 10.21
N LYS A 143 -25.54 -4.22 9.88
CA LYS A 143 -26.98 -4.46 9.77
C LYS A 143 -27.41 -5.20 8.53
N GLN A 144 -26.66 -5.08 7.42
CA GLN A 144 -27.03 -5.63 6.13
C GLN A 144 -26.44 -7.02 5.90
N LYS A 145 -27.11 -7.85 5.08
CA LYS A 145 -26.59 -9.17 4.65
C LYS A 145 -25.63 -9.08 3.46
N ASN A 146 -25.66 -7.96 2.74
CA ASN A 146 -24.89 -7.74 1.52
C ASN A 146 -24.22 -6.37 1.59
N GLY A 147 -22.94 -6.28 1.21
CA GLY A 147 -22.25 -4.99 1.13
C GLY A 147 -20.75 -5.09 0.96
N ILE A 148 -20.16 -3.98 0.52
CA ILE A 148 -18.71 -3.74 0.54
C ILE A 148 -18.46 -2.68 1.60
N MET A 149 -17.58 -2.96 2.55
CA MET A 149 -17.24 -2.03 3.63
C MET A 149 -16.38 -0.88 3.12
N ILE A 150 -16.79 0.34 3.41
CA ILE A 150 -16.03 1.55 3.15
C ILE A 150 -15.45 2.08 4.46
N ALA A 151 -14.19 1.77 4.70
CA ALA A 151 -13.48 2.13 5.94
C ALA A 151 -11.98 2.33 5.69
N SER A 152 -11.25 2.81 6.70
CA SER A 152 -9.79 2.84 6.66
C SER A 152 -9.19 1.45 6.91
N ASP A 153 -7.91 1.27 6.55
CA ASP A 153 -7.19 0.00 6.75
C ASP A 153 -7.21 -0.46 8.20
N ASP A 154 -7.00 0.48 9.11
CA ASP A 154 -7.02 0.19 10.55
C ASP A 154 -8.42 -0.15 11.06
N GLN A 155 -9.44 0.51 10.56
CA GLN A 155 -10.83 0.18 10.90
C GLN A 155 -11.21 -1.20 10.40
N MET A 156 -10.88 -1.55 9.15
CA MET A 156 -11.10 -2.88 8.59
C MET A 156 -10.33 -3.96 9.37
N LYS A 157 -9.06 -3.70 9.72
CA LYS A 157 -8.26 -4.59 10.56
C LYS A 157 -8.92 -4.82 11.92
N ASN A 158 -9.34 -3.75 12.60
CA ASN A 158 -9.98 -3.85 13.92
C ASN A 158 -11.31 -4.60 13.83
N TYR A 159 -12.08 -4.37 12.79
CA TYR A 159 -13.29 -5.12 12.49
C TYR A 159 -13.00 -6.61 12.29
N ALA A 160 -11.99 -6.94 11.51
CA ALA A 160 -11.59 -8.33 11.24
C ALA A 160 -11.02 -9.03 12.50
N LYS A 161 -10.27 -8.31 13.35
CA LYS A 161 -9.81 -8.84 14.65
C LYS A 161 -11.00 -9.21 15.55
N LYS A 162 -11.98 -8.33 15.64
CA LYS A 162 -13.15 -8.53 16.49
C LYS A 162 -14.05 -9.67 16.00
N ASN A 163 -14.31 -9.74 14.69
CA ASN A 163 -15.34 -10.61 14.14
C ASN A 163 -14.82 -11.92 13.56
N PHE A 164 -13.55 -11.97 13.12
CA PHE A 164 -12.97 -13.11 12.41
C PHE A 164 -11.73 -13.70 13.07
N ASN A 165 -11.32 -13.19 14.22
CA ASN A 165 -10.07 -13.63 14.86
C ASN A 165 -8.82 -13.40 13.99
N TYR A 166 -8.82 -12.30 13.21
CA TYR A 166 -7.70 -11.92 12.35
C TYR A 166 -6.48 -11.54 13.18
N THR A 167 -5.37 -12.27 13.03
CA THR A 167 -4.19 -12.11 13.89
C THR A 167 -3.15 -11.10 13.39
N PRO A 168 -2.97 -10.86 12.06
CA PRO A 168 -1.92 -9.96 11.59
C PRO A 168 -2.09 -8.53 12.11
N ASN A 169 -0.96 -7.88 12.41
CA ASN A 169 -0.95 -6.46 12.79
C ASN A 169 -0.84 -5.52 11.59
N LYS A 170 -1.44 -5.89 10.48
CA LYS A 170 -1.47 -5.19 9.20
C LYS A 170 -2.88 -4.77 8.88
N GLY A 171 -3.05 -3.61 8.26
CA GLY A 171 -4.33 -3.14 7.73
C GLY A 171 -4.87 -4.06 6.65
N LEU A 172 -6.18 -4.07 6.46
CA LEU A 172 -6.86 -4.74 5.36
C LEU A 172 -7.31 -3.73 4.31
N ASP A 173 -7.24 -4.14 3.04
CA ASP A 173 -7.65 -3.28 1.93
C ASP A 173 -9.10 -3.48 1.53
N PHE A 174 -9.69 -4.64 1.86
CA PHE A 174 -11.02 -5.01 1.39
C PHE A 174 -11.75 -5.92 2.39
N ILE A 175 -13.03 -5.59 2.64
CA ILE A 175 -14.00 -6.45 3.32
C ILE A 175 -15.33 -6.34 2.59
N ALA A 176 -15.94 -7.48 2.31
CA ALA A 176 -17.29 -7.56 1.76
C ALA A 176 -18.12 -8.65 2.47
N LYS A 177 -19.43 -8.59 2.26
CA LYS A 177 -20.38 -9.58 2.76
C LYS A 177 -21.45 -9.83 1.69
N LYS A 178 -21.76 -11.09 1.45
CA LYS A 178 -22.84 -11.51 0.58
C LYS A 178 -23.63 -12.67 1.21
N GLU A 179 -24.92 -12.50 1.34
CA GLU A 179 -25.82 -13.48 2.00
C GLU A 179 -25.33 -13.89 3.41
N GLY A 180 -24.69 -12.95 4.10
CA GLY A 180 -24.13 -13.16 5.43
C GLY A 180 -22.73 -13.80 5.44
N LYS A 181 -22.20 -14.29 4.31
CA LYS A 181 -20.81 -14.79 4.21
C LYS A 181 -19.84 -13.66 4.02
N PHE A 182 -18.76 -13.70 4.77
CA PHE A 182 -17.74 -12.64 4.78
C PHE A 182 -16.57 -12.97 3.87
N LEU A 183 -16.03 -11.93 3.27
CA LEU A 183 -14.87 -11.96 2.40
C LEU A 183 -13.88 -10.89 2.85
N ILE A 184 -12.62 -11.26 3.06
CA ILE A 184 -11.55 -10.31 3.38
C ILE A 184 -10.43 -10.41 2.36
N GLY A 185 -9.74 -9.30 2.10
CA GLY A 185 -8.76 -9.26 1.03
C GLY A 185 -7.67 -8.23 1.21
N GLU A 186 -6.60 -8.48 0.49
CA GLU A 186 -5.40 -7.66 0.38
C GLU A 186 -5.18 -7.29 -1.08
N THR A 187 -4.70 -6.07 -1.34
CA THR A 187 -4.47 -5.55 -2.68
C THR A 187 -2.99 -5.23 -2.90
N LYS A 188 -2.44 -5.68 -4.02
CA LYS A 188 -1.07 -5.35 -4.44
C LYS A 188 -1.01 -5.07 -5.94
N PHE A 189 -0.17 -4.11 -6.30
CA PHE A 189 0.19 -3.84 -7.69
C PHE A 189 1.69 -4.11 -7.86
N LEU A 190 2.02 -5.10 -8.68
CA LEU A 190 3.39 -5.53 -8.91
C LEU A 190 3.90 -4.94 -10.22
N THR A 191 4.99 -4.17 -10.14
CA THR A 191 5.56 -3.46 -11.30
C THR A 191 6.69 -4.22 -11.97
N ASP A 192 7.28 -5.19 -11.28
CA ASP A 192 8.43 -5.95 -11.76
C ASP A 192 8.55 -7.28 -10.99
N PHE A 193 9.63 -8.03 -11.28
CA PHE A 193 10.00 -9.31 -10.66
C PHE A 193 11.34 -9.18 -9.94
N GLY A 194 11.35 -9.27 -8.64
CA GLY A 194 12.58 -9.19 -7.85
C GLY A 194 12.28 -9.34 -6.36
N GLY A 195 13.30 -9.38 -5.52
CA GLY A 195 13.17 -9.69 -4.10
C GLY A 195 12.13 -8.82 -3.38
N HIS A 196 12.05 -7.54 -3.68
CA HIS A 196 11.06 -6.64 -3.06
C HIS A 196 9.62 -6.94 -3.54
N GLN A 197 9.44 -7.23 -4.82
CA GLN A 197 8.14 -7.58 -5.41
C GLN A 197 7.66 -8.96 -4.92
N ASN A 198 8.59 -9.91 -4.78
CA ASN A 198 8.28 -11.22 -4.17
C ASN A 198 7.82 -11.07 -2.71
N ALA A 199 8.41 -10.14 -1.96
CA ALA A 199 7.94 -9.82 -0.61
C ALA A 199 6.51 -9.26 -0.63
N GLN A 200 6.15 -8.39 -1.58
CA GLN A 200 4.80 -7.87 -1.73
C GLN A 200 3.79 -8.96 -2.13
N PHE A 201 4.18 -9.88 -3.01
CA PHE A 201 3.37 -11.04 -3.37
C PHE A 201 3.07 -11.90 -2.14
N ASN A 202 4.13 -12.31 -1.43
CA ASN A 202 3.99 -13.12 -0.21
C ASN A 202 3.16 -12.41 0.86
N ASP A 203 3.28 -11.09 0.94
CA ASP A 203 2.52 -10.25 1.84
C ASP A 203 1.00 -10.31 1.56
N ALA A 204 0.60 -10.35 0.29
CA ALA A 204 -0.81 -10.55 -0.08
C ALA A 204 -1.27 -12.00 0.19
N ILE A 205 -0.41 -12.99 -0.08
CA ILE A 205 -0.72 -14.40 0.22
C ILE A 205 -0.86 -14.66 1.72
N ASN A 206 -0.19 -13.91 2.57
CA ASN A 206 -0.27 -14.07 4.02
C ASN A 206 -1.68 -13.82 4.58
N VAL A 207 -2.58 -13.15 3.85
CA VAL A 207 -3.99 -13.05 4.26
C VAL A 207 -4.64 -14.42 4.39
N PHE A 208 -4.30 -15.37 3.52
CA PHE A 208 -4.81 -16.75 3.56
C PHE A 208 -4.27 -17.56 4.76
N LYS A 209 -3.17 -17.07 5.37
CA LYS A 209 -2.52 -17.68 6.55
C LYS A 209 -2.81 -16.90 7.84
N SER A 210 -3.74 -15.95 7.80
CA SER A 210 -4.00 -15.02 8.92
C SER A 210 -4.65 -15.66 10.15
N GLY A 211 -5.09 -16.91 10.05
CA GLY A 211 -5.81 -17.60 11.12
C GLY A 211 -7.25 -17.11 11.33
N ALA A 212 -7.73 -16.17 10.52
CA ALA A 212 -9.11 -15.70 10.61
C ALA A 212 -10.10 -16.83 10.28
N LYS A 213 -11.27 -16.80 10.93
CA LYS A 213 -12.32 -17.81 10.82
C LYS A 213 -13.62 -17.17 10.36
N ASN A 214 -14.53 -18.00 9.84
CA ASN A 214 -15.87 -17.56 9.40
C ASN A 214 -15.83 -16.49 8.29
N CYS A 215 -14.77 -16.49 7.49
CA CYS A 215 -14.64 -15.64 6.31
C CYS A 215 -13.82 -16.34 5.23
N GLU A 216 -14.05 -15.95 3.98
CA GLU A 216 -13.21 -16.35 2.86
C GLU A 216 -12.15 -15.29 2.57
N PHE A 217 -11.12 -15.68 1.81
CA PHE A 217 -9.96 -14.84 1.54
C PHE A 217 -9.79 -14.62 0.05
N ILE A 218 -9.38 -13.40 -0.32
CA ILE A 218 -8.93 -13.07 -1.67
C ILE A 218 -7.62 -12.30 -1.64
N ALA A 219 -6.82 -12.45 -2.69
CA ALA A 219 -5.71 -11.58 -2.99
C ALA A 219 -5.97 -10.89 -4.33
N ILE A 220 -6.17 -9.59 -4.29
CA ILE A 220 -6.34 -8.76 -5.48
C ILE A 220 -4.95 -8.33 -5.91
N MET A 221 -4.46 -8.90 -6.99
CA MET A 221 -3.13 -8.64 -7.51
C MET A 221 -3.22 -8.11 -8.93
N ASP A 222 -2.48 -7.06 -9.22
CA ASP A 222 -2.46 -6.39 -10.51
C ASP A 222 -1.03 -6.07 -10.96
N GLY A 223 -0.91 -5.48 -12.13
CA GLY A 223 0.36 -5.17 -12.76
C GLY A 223 0.91 -6.34 -13.58
N VAL A 224 2.19 -6.60 -13.47
CA VAL A 224 2.87 -7.58 -14.36
C VAL A 224 2.57 -9.06 -14.05
N VAL A 225 1.85 -9.34 -12.96
CA VAL A 225 1.56 -10.72 -12.47
C VAL A 225 0.97 -11.63 -13.54
N TYR A 226 0.13 -11.10 -14.41
CA TYR A 226 -0.57 -11.87 -15.44
C TYR A 226 -0.02 -11.69 -16.85
N ILE A 227 0.85 -10.67 -17.07
CA ILE A 227 1.35 -10.31 -18.39
C ILE A 227 2.58 -11.14 -18.78
N GLN A 228 3.48 -11.38 -17.85
CA GLN A 228 4.72 -12.08 -18.15
C GLN A 228 4.59 -13.57 -17.89
N ARG A 229 4.88 -14.37 -18.91
CA ARG A 229 4.97 -15.83 -18.85
C ARG A 229 6.27 -16.33 -18.19
N GLY A 230 6.84 -15.55 -17.23
CA GLY A 230 8.08 -15.91 -16.57
C GLY A 230 7.91 -17.12 -15.65
N LYS A 231 8.93 -17.99 -15.58
CA LYS A 231 8.94 -19.20 -14.72
C LYS A 231 8.58 -18.90 -13.26
N LEU A 232 8.99 -17.75 -12.75
CA LEU A 232 8.79 -17.37 -11.34
C LEU A 232 7.30 -17.20 -10.99
N TYR A 233 6.52 -16.51 -11.83
CA TYR A 233 5.08 -16.30 -11.55
C TYR A 233 4.24 -17.52 -11.81
N ASN A 234 4.57 -18.29 -12.84
CA ASN A 234 3.92 -19.57 -13.05
C ASN A 234 4.14 -20.49 -11.83
N SER A 235 5.34 -20.46 -11.22
CA SER A 235 5.61 -21.17 -9.96
C SER A 235 4.73 -20.63 -8.84
N PHE A 236 4.74 -19.33 -8.57
CA PHE A 236 3.94 -18.73 -7.49
C PHE A 236 2.43 -18.97 -7.65
N LEU A 237 1.89 -18.79 -8.86
CA LEU A 237 0.47 -19.03 -9.11
C LEU A 237 0.12 -20.52 -9.02
N ASN A 238 1.02 -21.41 -9.41
CA ASN A 238 0.82 -22.86 -9.29
C ASN A 238 0.94 -23.35 -7.85
N GLU A 239 1.88 -22.86 -7.08
CA GLU A 239 2.01 -23.16 -5.64
C GLU A 239 0.79 -22.72 -4.85
N ASN A 240 0.16 -21.61 -5.26
CA ASN A 240 -1.02 -21.03 -4.62
C ASN A 240 -2.32 -21.29 -5.42
N LYS A 241 -2.36 -22.35 -6.22
CA LYS A 241 -3.45 -22.68 -7.16
C LYS A 241 -4.85 -22.79 -6.56
N ASN A 242 -4.94 -23.03 -5.25
CA ASN A 242 -6.19 -23.16 -4.52
C ASN A 242 -6.70 -21.81 -3.96
N PHE A 243 -5.86 -20.79 -3.95
CA PHE A 243 -6.25 -19.46 -3.44
C PHE A 243 -6.95 -18.64 -4.52
N SER A 244 -7.88 -17.80 -4.09
CA SER A 244 -8.57 -16.84 -4.94
C SER A 244 -7.69 -15.61 -5.16
N ILE A 245 -6.77 -15.71 -6.13
CA ILE A 245 -5.85 -14.66 -6.54
C ILE A 245 -6.29 -14.15 -7.92
N PHE A 246 -6.64 -12.86 -8.03
CA PHE A 246 -7.16 -12.31 -9.28
C PHE A 246 -6.99 -10.79 -9.38
N SER A 247 -7.15 -10.26 -10.61
CA SER A 247 -7.10 -8.82 -10.88
C SER A 247 -8.31 -8.08 -10.33
N ALA A 248 -8.13 -6.83 -9.90
CA ALA A 248 -9.23 -5.94 -9.51
C ALA A 248 -10.33 -5.87 -10.58
N LEU A 249 -9.97 -5.99 -11.86
CA LEU A 249 -10.91 -5.97 -12.99
C LEU A 249 -11.89 -7.15 -12.97
N VAL A 250 -11.58 -8.22 -12.25
CA VAL A 250 -12.42 -9.43 -12.10
C VAL A 250 -13.29 -9.37 -10.85
N LEU A 251 -13.08 -8.39 -9.96
CA LEU A 251 -13.72 -8.34 -8.64
C LEU A 251 -15.25 -8.34 -8.71
N ASP A 252 -15.87 -7.55 -9.59
CA ASP A 252 -17.34 -7.50 -9.68
C ASP A 252 -17.94 -8.84 -10.14
N GLN A 253 -17.28 -9.49 -11.10
CA GLN A 253 -17.68 -10.82 -11.55
C GLN A 253 -17.51 -11.85 -10.43
N PHE A 254 -16.41 -11.78 -9.68
CA PHE A 254 -16.21 -12.64 -8.50
C PHE A 254 -17.34 -12.44 -7.48
N LEU A 255 -17.66 -11.20 -7.13
CA LEU A 255 -18.71 -10.89 -6.16
C LEU A 255 -20.10 -11.35 -6.61
N LYS A 256 -20.41 -11.30 -7.92
CA LYS A 256 -21.67 -11.84 -8.46
C LYS A 256 -21.81 -13.35 -8.25
N GLU A 257 -20.72 -14.07 -8.36
CA GLU A 257 -20.69 -15.53 -8.24
C GLU A 257 -20.35 -16.05 -6.84
N PHE A 258 -19.88 -15.19 -5.95
CA PHE A 258 -19.58 -15.51 -4.55
C PHE A 258 -20.84 -15.97 -3.84
N LYS A 259 -20.80 -17.17 -3.24
CA LYS A 259 -21.94 -17.84 -2.58
C LYS A 259 -21.62 -18.22 -1.15
#